data_97eddf6c68747574dddf8779876c8dfa
#
_entry.id   97eddf6c68747574dddf8779876c8dfa
#
_cell.length_a   1.000
_cell.length_b   1.000
_cell.length_c   1.000
_cell.angle_alpha   90.00
_cell.angle_beta   90.00
_cell.angle_gamma   90.00
#
_symmetry.space_group_name_H-M   'P 1'
#
loop_
_entity.id
_entity.type
_entity.pdbx_description
1 polymer ?
#
loop_
_entity_poly.entity_id
_entity_poly.type
_entity_poly.pdbx_seq_one_letter_code
_entity_poly.pdbx_strand_id
1 'polypeptide(L)'
;MRWGYGLLLIMIILGVLTPGVSAEKERPLVVASIGPIASIVREAFGDSVEVVTLIPLGADPHEYQLSAKQIELLQKADVVVTTGGHLPVEAKIAQLKEEGVITAELLLIDDFKAKGFRYLPEHWYSDKDNPHGTWLDPDNAVAMASATEEALERVDPENAETYRREFELFRTRVEAIKEAFSGVFANKSAVINMPPVQYAIEWLGIKAIASIKPEEEVPAKGADELVHVAERSDVIVYSLQSPEQLKNAAFELAEKSGKPTAGVVVFWEGRPYTEILRENTVNVLKAVKETEVEERKIGGGYDPIYVISALFAGLSLGTALGYVLKG
;
A
#
# COMPACT_ATOMS: atom_id res chain seq x y z
N MET A 1 -53.33 -80.72 -6.87
CA MET A 1 -52.18 -80.17 -6.11
C MET A 1 -51.30 -79.35 -7.04
N ARG A 2 -51.37 -78.02 -6.96
CA ARG A 2 -50.45 -77.13 -7.71
C ARG A 2 -50.11 -75.96 -6.78
N TRP A 3 -48.88 -75.90 -6.36
CA TRP A 3 -48.31 -74.86 -5.52
C TRP A 3 -47.90 -73.70 -6.41
N GLY A 4 -48.47 -72.50 -6.15
CA GLY A 4 -48.05 -71.28 -6.77
C GLY A 4 -47.06 -70.54 -5.86
N TYR A 5 -45.85 -70.31 -6.33
CA TYR A 5 -44.83 -69.47 -5.64
C TYR A 5 -45.08 -67.98 -5.99
N GLY A 6 -45.51 -67.25 -5.01
CA GLY A 6 -45.53 -65.75 -5.12
C GLY A 6 -44.15 -65.22 -4.93
N LEU A 7 -43.58 -64.64 -5.97
CA LEU A 7 -42.33 -63.87 -5.91
C LEU A 7 -42.62 -62.41 -5.39
N LEU A 8 -42.18 -62.17 -4.18
CA LEU A 8 -42.22 -60.84 -3.59
C LEU A 8 -41.04 -60.01 -4.12
N LEU A 9 -41.30 -59.07 -5.02
CA LEU A 9 -40.28 -58.13 -5.59
C LEU A 9 -40.08 -56.99 -4.62
N ILE A 10 -39.01 -57.06 -3.84
CA ILE A 10 -38.59 -55.92 -2.98
C ILE A 10 -37.83 -54.96 -3.86
N MET A 11 -38.46 -53.82 -4.22
CA MET A 11 -37.79 -52.70 -4.84
C MET A 11 -37.00 -51.94 -3.77
N ILE A 12 -35.70 -52.13 -3.73
CA ILE A 12 -34.77 -51.29 -2.96
C ILE A 12 -34.56 -49.98 -3.75
N ILE A 13 -35.21 -48.92 -3.34
CA ILE A 13 -34.92 -47.55 -3.84
C ILE A 13 -33.62 -47.11 -3.18
N LEU A 14 -32.49 -47.28 -3.88
CA LEU A 14 -31.25 -46.60 -3.53
C LEU A 14 -31.44 -45.11 -3.83
N GLY A 15 -31.75 -44.33 -2.81
CA GLY A 15 -31.66 -42.88 -2.85
C GLY A 15 -30.19 -42.51 -3.07
N VAL A 16 -29.81 -42.17 -4.29
CA VAL A 16 -28.53 -41.52 -4.58
C VAL A 16 -28.59 -40.13 -3.93
N LEU A 17 -28.00 -40.02 -2.73
CA LEU A 17 -27.62 -38.73 -2.16
C LEU A 17 -26.55 -38.16 -3.09
N THR A 18 -26.94 -37.37 -4.10
CA THR A 18 -26.02 -36.45 -4.78
C THR A 18 -25.56 -35.43 -3.71
N PRO A 19 -24.27 -35.39 -3.38
CA PRO A 19 -23.79 -34.26 -2.60
C PRO A 19 -24.21 -33.01 -3.36
N GLY A 20 -25.02 -32.14 -2.75
CA GLY A 20 -25.37 -30.87 -3.30
C GLY A 20 -24.05 -30.18 -3.60
N VAL A 21 -23.80 -29.90 -4.87
CA VAL A 21 -22.75 -28.96 -5.26
C VAL A 21 -23.21 -27.65 -4.62
N SER A 22 -22.64 -27.31 -3.46
CA SER A 22 -22.74 -25.97 -2.90
C SER A 22 -22.22 -25.06 -4.00
N ALA A 23 -23.08 -24.21 -4.57
CA ALA A 23 -22.62 -23.17 -5.45
C ALA A 23 -21.56 -22.40 -4.64
N GLU A 24 -20.32 -22.39 -5.13
CA GLU A 24 -19.26 -21.60 -4.52
C GLU A 24 -19.78 -20.16 -4.53
N LYS A 25 -20.00 -19.59 -3.36
CA LYS A 25 -20.52 -18.23 -3.24
C LYS A 25 -19.52 -17.31 -3.91
N GLU A 26 -19.98 -16.48 -4.84
CA GLU A 26 -19.10 -15.52 -5.49
C GLU A 26 -18.49 -14.61 -4.41
N ARG A 27 -17.17 -14.44 -4.49
CA ARG A 27 -16.41 -13.58 -3.57
C ARG A 27 -16.78 -12.11 -3.85
N PRO A 28 -16.85 -11.25 -2.83
CA PRO A 28 -17.07 -9.82 -3.06
C PRO A 28 -16.03 -9.24 -4.03
N LEU A 29 -16.52 -8.46 -5.01
CA LEU A 29 -15.69 -7.75 -5.97
C LEU A 29 -15.31 -6.38 -5.39
N VAL A 30 -14.02 -6.18 -5.10
CA VAL A 30 -13.45 -4.93 -4.65
C VAL A 30 -12.75 -4.23 -5.82
N VAL A 31 -13.17 -3.03 -6.16
CA VAL A 31 -12.51 -2.19 -7.16
C VAL A 31 -11.68 -1.14 -6.44
N ALA A 32 -10.36 -1.19 -6.58
CA ALA A 32 -9.45 -0.20 -6.03
C ALA A 32 -9.06 0.83 -7.10
N SER A 33 -9.01 2.10 -6.76
CA SER A 33 -8.72 3.16 -7.73
C SER A 33 -7.32 3.03 -8.36
N ILE A 34 -6.30 2.66 -7.57
CA ILE A 34 -4.90 2.51 -8.02
C ILE A 34 -4.26 1.21 -7.51
N GLY A 35 -3.16 0.80 -8.15
CA GLY A 35 -2.41 -0.41 -7.81
C GLY A 35 -1.97 -0.53 -6.34
N PRO A 36 -1.42 0.50 -5.70
CA PRO A 36 -1.08 0.48 -4.28
C PRO A 36 -2.25 0.15 -3.35
N ILE A 37 -3.42 0.74 -3.58
CA ILE A 37 -4.64 0.44 -2.80
C ILE A 37 -5.07 -1.00 -3.03
N ALA A 38 -5.06 -1.46 -4.30
CA ALA A 38 -5.34 -2.85 -4.63
C ALA A 38 -4.39 -3.83 -3.91
N SER A 39 -3.12 -3.46 -3.76
CA SER A 39 -2.13 -4.27 -3.03
C SER A 39 -2.42 -4.33 -1.53
N ILE A 40 -2.84 -3.24 -0.91
CA ILE A 40 -3.28 -3.22 0.50
C ILE A 40 -4.46 -4.18 0.68
N VAL A 41 -5.49 -4.07 -0.16
CA VAL A 41 -6.70 -4.91 -0.08
C VAL A 41 -6.36 -6.40 -0.32
N ARG A 42 -5.57 -6.72 -1.36
CA ARG A 42 -5.15 -8.10 -1.64
C ARG A 42 -4.33 -8.70 -0.51
N GLU A 43 -3.43 -7.94 0.10
CA GLU A 43 -2.63 -8.46 1.22
C GLU A 43 -3.44 -8.58 2.51
N ALA A 44 -4.44 -7.71 2.70
CA ALA A 44 -5.30 -7.76 3.88
C ALA A 44 -6.29 -8.93 3.83
N PHE A 45 -6.91 -9.20 2.67
CA PHE A 45 -8.05 -10.12 2.57
C PHE A 45 -7.81 -11.34 1.67
N GLY A 46 -6.63 -11.47 1.07
CA GLY A 46 -6.20 -12.66 0.35
C GLY A 46 -7.20 -13.13 -0.72
N ASP A 47 -7.49 -14.41 -0.68
CA ASP A 47 -8.43 -15.06 -1.61
C ASP A 47 -9.90 -14.90 -1.20
N SER A 48 -10.21 -14.23 -0.10
CA SER A 48 -11.59 -14.01 0.37
C SER A 48 -12.34 -12.98 -0.47
N VAL A 49 -11.62 -12.18 -1.28
CA VAL A 49 -12.17 -11.16 -2.18
C VAL A 49 -11.56 -11.25 -3.59
N GLU A 50 -12.30 -10.77 -4.58
CA GLU A 50 -11.74 -10.48 -5.90
C GLU A 50 -11.36 -9.00 -5.97
N VAL A 51 -10.11 -8.69 -6.36
CA VAL A 51 -9.63 -7.29 -6.39
C VAL A 51 -9.21 -6.89 -7.79
N VAL A 52 -9.82 -5.82 -8.30
CA VAL A 52 -9.51 -5.23 -9.61
C VAL A 52 -8.99 -3.81 -9.42
N THR A 53 -7.90 -3.47 -10.15
CA THR A 53 -7.36 -2.10 -10.20
C THR A 53 -8.03 -1.32 -11.31
N LEU A 54 -8.52 -0.11 -11.01
CA LEU A 54 -9.26 0.72 -11.96
C LEU A 54 -8.32 1.49 -12.90
N ILE A 55 -7.33 2.19 -12.35
CA ILE A 55 -6.34 2.96 -13.11
C ILE A 55 -5.12 2.05 -13.34
N PRO A 56 -4.78 1.72 -14.59
CA PRO A 56 -3.64 0.86 -14.88
C PRO A 56 -2.31 1.54 -14.52
N LEU A 57 -1.32 0.73 -14.12
CA LEU A 57 0.02 1.22 -13.82
C LEU A 57 0.61 1.96 -15.04
N GLY A 58 1.15 3.16 -14.80
CA GLY A 58 1.76 4.03 -15.82
C GLY A 58 0.78 5.02 -16.45
N ALA A 59 -0.53 4.93 -16.20
CA ALA A 59 -1.45 6.02 -16.52
C ALA A 59 -1.32 7.14 -15.47
N ASP A 60 -1.50 8.40 -15.92
CA ASP A 60 -1.56 9.54 -15.03
C ASP A 60 -2.92 9.56 -14.29
N PRO A 61 -2.95 9.42 -12.95
CA PRO A 61 -4.20 9.39 -12.21
C PRO A 61 -4.99 10.72 -12.26
N HIS A 62 -4.31 11.85 -12.47
CA HIS A 62 -4.93 13.18 -12.51
C HIS A 62 -5.60 13.49 -13.84
N GLU A 63 -5.17 12.83 -14.92
CA GLU A 63 -5.76 12.96 -16.26
C GLU A 63 -6.67 11.79 -16.63
N TYR A 64 -6.78 10.76 -15.76
CA TYR A 64 -7.48 9.53 -16.08
C TYR A 64 -9.00 9.71 -16.16
N GLN A 65 -9.62 9.12 -17.20
CA GLN A 65 -11.05 9.14 -17.42
C GLN A 65 -11.62 7.72 -17.52
N LEU A 66 -12.82 7.51 -16.98
CA LEU A 66 -13.50 6.22 -17.01
C LEU A 66 -13.95 5.85 -18.43
N SER A 67 -13.61 4.66 -18.86
CA SER A 67 -14.20 4.03 -20.04
C SER A 67 -15.57 3.40 -19.70
N ALA A 68 -16.39 3.12 -20.72
CA ALA A 68 -17.67 2.44 -20.54
C ALA A 68 -17.52 1.08 -19.83
N LYS A 69 -16.46 0.31 -20.16
CA LYS A 69 -16.16 -0.99 -19.51
C LYS A 69 -15.86 -0.84 -18.02
N GLN A 70 -15.21 0.25 -17.63
CA GLN A 70 -14.92 0.49 -16.22
C GLN A 70 -16.16 0.94 -15.44
N ILE A 71 -17.08 1.66 -16.09
CA ILE A 71 -18.39 1.94 -15.50
C ILE A 71 -19.18 0.63 -15.32
N GLU A 72 -19.19 -0.28 -16.29
CA GLU A 72 -19.80 -1.60 -16.15
C GLU A 72 -19.14 -2.44 -15.04
N LEU A 73 -17.82 -2.34 -14.85
CA LEU A 73 -17.10 -2.96 -13.74
C LEU A 73 -17.55 -2.39 -12.40
N LEU A 74 -17.62 -1.06 -12.28
CA LEU A 74 -18.07 -0.36 -11.07
C LEU A 74 -19.53 -0.68 -10.72
N GLN A 75 -20.39 -0.93 -11.71
CA GLN A 75 -21.77 -1.37 -11.48
C GLN A 75 -21.86 -2.78 -10.87
N LYS A 76 -20.85 -3.61 -11.07
CA LYS A 76 -20.78 -4.97 -10.52
C LYS A 76 -20.01 -5.05 -9.20
N ALA A 77 -19.28 -3.99 -8.87
CA ALA A 77 -18.50 -3.96 -7.65
C ALA A 77 -19.39 -3.98 -6.40
N ASP A 78 -18.94 -4.69 -5.38
CA ASP A 78 -19.53 -4.67 -4.04
C ASP A 78 -18.92 -3.54 -3.20
N VAL A 79 -17.61 -3.31 -3.34
CA VAL A 79 -16.87 -2.25 -2.64
C VAL A 79 -15.96 -1.52 -3.62
N VAL A 80 -15.90 -0.20 -3.51
CA VAL A 80 -14.93 0.66 -4.22
C VAL A 80 -14.05 1.35 -3.20
N VAL A 81 -12.73 1.15 -3.31
CA VAL A 81 -11.74 1.75 -2.41
C VAL A 81 -10.92 2.78 -3.17
N THR A 82 -10.97 4.02 -2.70
CA THR A 82 -10.31 5.18 -3.32
C THR A 82 -9.03 5.60 -2.58
N THR A 83 -8.33 6.62 -3.09
CA THR A 83 -7.25 7.29 -2.36
C THR A 83 -7.76 8.32 -1.34
N GLY A 84 -9.06 8.49 -1.25
CA GLY A 84 -9.73 9.47 -0.40
C GLY A 84 -10.66 10.42 -1.16
N GLY A 85 -10.80 10.26 -2.48
CA GLY A 85 -11.71 11.04 -3.31
C GLY A 85 -11.11 12.30 -3.94
N HIS A 86 -9.78 12.50 -3.86
CA HIS A 86 -9.14 13.70 -4.42
C HIS A 86 -8.79 13.60 -5.91
N LEU A 87 -8.77 12.39 -6.48
CA LEU A 87 -8.53 12.21 -7.92
C LEU A 87 -9.78 12.53 -8.73
N PRO A 88 -9.66 13.18 -9.93
CA PRO A 88 -10.82 13.49 -10.77
C PRO A 88 -11.68 12.27 -11.09
N VAL A 89 -11.07 11.11 -11.32
CA VAL A 89 -11.79 9.85 -11.56
C VAL A 89 -12.59 9.40 -10.34
N GLU A 90 -12.09 9.61 -9.13
CA GLU A 90 -12.78 9.26 -7.88
C GLU A 90 -13.96 10.19 -7.62
N ALA A 91 -13.81 11.49 -7.92
CA ALA A 91 -14.93 12.43 -7.91
C ALA A 91 -16.03 12.01 -8.90
N LYS A 92 -15.66 11.51 -10.09
CA LYS A 92 -16.63 10.96 -11.05
C LYS A 92 -17.32 9.70 -10.52
N ILE A 93 -16.61 8.82 -9.82
CA ILE A 93 -17.20 7.63 -9.17
C ILE A 93 -18.22 8.05 -8.09
N ALA A 94 -17.88 9.03 -7.27
CA ALA A 94 -18.80 9.58 -6.27
C ALA A 94 -20.06 10.16 -6.92
N GLN A 95 -19.93 10.90 -8.00
CA GLN A 95 -21.08 11.38 -8.79
C GLN A 95 -21.97 10.23 -9.30
N LEU A 96 -21.35 9.18 -9.89
CA LEU A 96 -22.11 8.01 -10.38
C LEU A 96 -22.85 7.27 -9.25
N LYS A 97 -22.30 7.27 -8.04
CA LYS A 97 -22.96 6.74 -6.84
C LYS A 97 -24.15 7.59 -6.44
N GLU A 98 -24.02 8.92 -6.42
CA GLU A 98 -25.12 9.86 -6.12
C GLU A 98 -26.24 9.76 -7.16
N GLU A 99 -25.90 9.57 -8.43
CA GLU A 99 -26.86 9.37 -9.52
C GLU A 99 -27.54 7.98 -9.49
N GLY A 100 -27.11 7.07 -8.60
CA GLY A 100 -27.62 5.70 -8.49
C GLY A 100 -27.18 4.78 -9.63
N VAL A 101 -26.16 5.16 -10.40
CA VAL A 101 -25.60 4.34 -11.49
C VAL A 101 -24.78 3.18 -10.95
N ILE A 102 -24.10 3.39 -9.81
CA ILE A 102 -23.39 2.35 -9.05
C ILE A 102 -23.97 2.22 -7.65
N THR A 103 -24.01 0.99 -7.13
CA THR A 103 -24.59 0.68 -5.81
C THR A 103 -23.53 0.28 -4.78
N ALA A 104 -22.29 0.00 -5.21
CA ALA A 104 -21.19 -0.43 -4.38
C ALA A 104 -21.01 0.44 -3.12
N GLU A 105 -20.54 -0.14 -2.02
CA GLU A 105 -19.98 0.61 -0.90
C GLU A 105 -18.78 1.42 -1.41
N LEU A 106 -18.82 2.74 -1.30
CA LEU A 106 -17.77 3.65 -1.76
C LEU A 106 -17.04 4.21 -0.56
N LEU A 107 -15.76 3.88 -0.45
CA LEU A 107 -14.90 4.36 0.64
C LEU A 107 -14.12 5.61 0.21
N LEU A 108 -14.33 6.67 0.94
CA LEU A 108 -13.72 7.98 0.77
C LEU A 108 -12.94 8.39 2.04
N ILE A 109 -12.44 9.61 2.05
CA ILE A 109 -11.56 10.12 3.10
C ILE A 109 -12.16 10.07 4.51
N ASP A 110 -13.47 10.30 4.66
CA ASP A 110 -14.12 10.30 5.97
C ASP A 110 -14.19 8.89 6.56
N ASP A 111 -14.36 7.86 5.73
CA ASP A 111 -14.32 6.45 6.15
C ASP A 111 -12.95 6.09 6.68
N PHE A 112 -11.89 6.55 6.02
CA PHE A 112 -10.50 6.30 6.44
C PHE A 112 -10.14 7.10 7.69
N LYS A 113 -10.56 8.37 7.79
CA LYS A 113 -10.35 9.20 8.99
C LYS A 113 -11.02 8.61 10.22
N ALA A 114 -12.17 7.99 10.08
CA ALA A 114 -12.84 7.26 11.16
C ALA A 114 -12.02 6.08 11.70
N LYS A 115 -11.03 5.59 10.94
CA LYS A 115 -10.10 4.51 11.29
C LYS A 115 -8.69 4.98 11.66
N GLY A 116 -8.49 6.29 11.81
CA GLY A 116 -7.21 6.86 12.22
C GLY A 116 -6.30 7.34 11.08
N PHE A 117 -6.81 7.37 9.86
CA PHE A 117 -6.10 7.98 8.73
C PHE A 117 -5.82 9.47 8.99
N ARG A 118 -4.65 9.91 8.55
CA ARG A 118 -4.23 11.30 8.68
C ARG A 118 -3.48 11.78 7.43
N TYR A 119 -3.62 13.05 7.13
CA TYR A 119 -2.72 13.74 6.23
C TYR A 119 -1.47 14.22 6.99
N LEU A 120 -0.33 14.25 6.29
CA LEU A 120 0.88 14.91 6.74
C LEU A 120 0.90 16.35 6.17
N PRO A 121 1.36 17.34 6.94
CA PRO A 121 1.48 18.70 6.43
C PRO A 121 2.71 18.85 5.53
N GLU A 122 2.58 19.60 4.44
CA GLU A 122 3.69 19.96 3.55
C GLU A 122 4.52 21.12 4.12
N HIS A 123 5.42 20.80 5.03
CA HIS A 123 6.26 21.80 5.72
C HIS A 123 7.13 22.65 4.79
N TRP A 124 7.40 22.19 3.58
CA TRP A 124 8.16 22.93 2.55
C TRP A 124 7.30 23.86 1.69
N TYR A 125 5.97 23.73 1.78
CA TYR A 125 5.01 24.47 0.96
C TYR A 125 3.72 24.77 1.72
N SER A 126 3.64 25.89 2.39
CA SER A 126 2.43 26.43 3.04
C SER A 126 1.77 25.61 4.17
N ASP A 127 2.36 24.54 4.67
CA ASP A 127 1.81 23.65 5.71
C ASP A 127 0.38 23.12 5.40
N LYS A 128 0.04 22.97 4.11
CA LYS A 128 -1.22 22.34 3.71
C LYS A 128 -1.14 20.83 3.93
N ASP A 129 -2.30 20.21 4.03
CA ASP A 129 -2.42 18.76 4.00
C ASP A 129 -1.90 18.20 2.68
N ASN A 130 -1.00 17.22 2.73
CA ASN A 130 -0.50 16.49 1.57
C ASN A 130 -1.44 15.34 1.22
N PRO A 131 -2.21 15.40 0.12
CA PRO A 131 -3.09 14.30 -0.28
C PRO A 131 -2.37 13.20 -1.09
N HIS A 132 -1.09 13.42 -1.46
CA HIS A 132 -0.36 12.58 -2.39
C HIS A 132 0.48 11.51 -1.68
N GLY A 133 0.30 10.24 -2.05
CA GLY A 133 1.14 9.13 -1.53
C GLY A 133 0.72 8.61 -0.16
N THR A 134 -0.47 8.96 0.32
CA THR A 134 -0.99 8.62 1.66
C THR A 134 -0.94 7.14 1.99
N TRP A 135 -1.03 6.27 0.98
CA TRP A 135 -0.94 4.80 1.08
C TRP A 135 0.46 4.30 1.47
N LEU A 136 1.49 5.14 1.39
CA LEU A 136 2.86 4.79 1.78
C LEU A 136 3.08 4.86 3.29
N ASP A 137 2.22 5.57 4.02
CA ASP A 137 2.22 5.56 5.48
C ASP A 137 1.55 4.27 6.00
N PRO A 138 2.23 3.47 6.83
CA PRO A 138 1.69 2.19 7.31
C PRO A 138 0.44 2.35 8.18
N ASP A 139 0.27 3.44 8.93
CA ASP A 139 -0.94 3.69 9.71
C ASP A 139 -2.12 4.00 8.80
N ASN A 140 -1.90 4.78 7.74
CA ASN A 140 -2.92 5.05 6.74
C ASN A 140 -3.32 3.78 5.98
N ALA A 141 -2.36 2.91 5.63
CA ALA A 141 -2.66 1.64 4.98
C ALA A 141 -3.52 0.73 5.87
N VAL A 142 -3.22 0.67 7.17
CA VAL A 142 -4.05 -0.06 8.15
C VAL A 142 -5.44 0.57 8.27
N ALA A 143 -5.55 1.90 8.27
CA ALA A 143 -6.84 2.60 8.33
C ALA A 143 -7.70 2.31 7.07
N MET A 144 -7.09 2.32 5.87
CA MET A 144 -7.77 1.97 4.62
C MET A 144 -8.23 0.50 4.63
N ALA A 145 -7.39 -0.42 5.08
CA ALA A 145 -7.76 -1.84 5.22
C ALA A 145 -8.89 -2.04 6.24
N SER A 146 -8.87 -1.32 7.38
CA SER A 146 -9.94 -1.37 8.39
C SER A 146 -11.28 -0.85 7.88
N ALA A 147 -11.28 0.23 7.10
CA ALA A 147 -12.50 0.72 6.47
C ALA A 147 -13.04 -0.28 5.42
N THR A 148 -12.12 -0.93 4.69
CA THR A 148 -12.48 -1.97 3.71
C THR A 148 -13.07 -3.20 4.41
N GLU A 149 -12.50 -3.62 5.54
CA GLU A 149 -13.03 -4.72 6.37
C GLU A 149 -14.48 -4.47 6.76
N GLU A 150 -14.80 -3.30 7.32
CA GLU A 150 -16.18 -2.97 7.66
C GLU A 150 -17.13 -2.92 6.47
N ALA A 151 -16.67 -2.45 5.31
CA ALA A 151 -17.47 -2.47 4.09
C ALA A 151 -17.76 -3.90 3.65
N LEU A 152 -16.76 -4.80 3.70
CA LEU A 152 -16.91 -6.22 3.39
C LEU A 152 -17.89 -6.92 4.35
N GLU A 153 -17.86 -6.59 5.65
CA GLU A 153 -18.84 -7.12 6.61
C GLU A 153 -20.29 -6.70 6.28
N ARG A 154 -20.47 -5.48 5.74
CA ARG A 154 -21.80 -5.02 5.34
C ARG A 154 -22.33 -5.71 4.10
N VAL A 155 -21.47 -5.96 3.09
CA VAL A 155 -21.90 -6.57 1.82
C VAL A 155 -21.93 -8.11 1.89
N ASP A 156 -21.13 -8.70 2.76
CA ASP A 156 -21.04 -10.18 2.95
C ASP A 156 -20.95 -10.55 4.44
N PRO A 157 -22.03 -10.38 5.22
CA PRO A 157 -22.03 -10.56 6.67
C PRO A 157 -21.78 -12.01 7.10
N GLU A 158 -22.00 -12.99 6.23
CA GLU A 158 -21.75 -14.41 6.53
C GLU A 158 -20.24 -14.71 6.68
N ASN A 159 -19.39 -13.93 6.03
CA ASN A 159 -17.93 -14.05 6.09
C ASN A 159 -17.24 -12.99 6.97
N ALA A 160 -17.98 -12.21 7.74
CA ALA A 160 -17.47 -11.12 8.60
C ALA A 160 -16.32 -11.55 9.52
N GLU A 161 -16.41 -12.74 10.15
CA GLU A 161 -15.36 -13.29 11.02
C GLU A 161 -14.05 -13.56 10.24
N THR A 162 -14.16 -13.97 8.98
CA THR A 162 -13.00 -14.19 8.11
C THR A 162 -12.30 -12.89 7.80
N TYR A 163 -13.06 -11.85 7.44
CA TYR A 163 -12.50 -10.51 7.14
C TYR A 163 -11.80 -9.90 8.36
N ARG A 164 -12.38 -9.99 9.56
CA ARG A 164 -11.74 -9.54 10.82
C ARG A 164 -10.42 -10.23 11.06
N ARG A 165 -10.40 -11.55 10.96
CA ARG A 165 -9.19 -12.34 11.19
C ARG A 165 -8.09 -11.99 10.19
N GLU A 166 -8.42 -11.85 8.93
CA GLU A 166 -7.48 -11.53 7.86
C GLU A 166 -6.93 -10.11 8.01
N PHE A 167 -7.79 -9.14 8.30
CA PHE A 167 -7.38 -7.78 8.63
C PHE A 167 -6.42 -7.74 9.83
N GLU A 168 -6.73 -8.44 10.92
CA GLU A 168 -5.86 -8.51 12.09
C GLU A 168 -4.48 -9.09 11.80
N LEU A 169 -4.41 -10.09 10.92
CA LEU A 169 -3.13 -10.63 10.44
C LEU A 169 -2.35 -9.62 9.60
N PHE A 170 -3.02 -8.87 8.72
CA PHE A 170 -2.40 -7.80 7.96
C PHE A 170 -1.88 -6.70 8.89
N ARG A 171 -2.73 -6.20 9.80
CA ARG A 171 -2.35 -5.18 10.79
C ARG A 171 -1.13 -5.60 11.60
N THR A 172 -1.13 -6.82 12.12
CA THR A 172 0.01 -7.37 12.89
C THR A 172 1.31 -7.38 12.08
N ARG A 173 1.26 -7.75 10.77
CA ARG A 173 2.44 -7.72 9.91
C ARG A 173 2.97 -6.31 9.68
N VAL A 174 2.10 -5.34 9.48
CA VAL A 174 2.47 -3.93 9.29
C VAL A 174 3.07 -3.36 10.57
N GLU A 175 2.43 -3.59 11.72
CA GLU A 175 2.92 -3.14 13.03
C GLU A 175 4.30 -3.73 13.36
N ALA A 176 4.53 -5.01 13.08
CA ALA A 176 5.83 -5.65 13.28
C ALA A 176 6.95 -5.00 12.45
N ILE A 177 6.64 -4.55 11.22
CA ILE A 177 7.62 -3.81 10.41
C ILE A 177 7.89 -2.43 11.04
N LYS A 178 6.85 -1.70 11.46
CA LYS A 178 7.01 -0.40 12.11
C LYS A 178 7.89 -0.51 13.36
N GLU A 179 7.60 -1.50 14.22
CA GLU A 179 8.36 -1.73 15.44
C GLU A 179 9.84 -2.04 15.17
N ALA A 180 10.11 -2.89 14.16
CA ALA A 180 11.47 -3.27 13.77
C ALA A 180 12.35 -2.09 13.32
N PHE A 181 11.73 -1.01 12.81
CA PHE A 181 12.44 0.18 12.33
C PHE A 181 12.21 1.42 13.22
N SER A 182 11.51 1.28 14.32
CA SER A 182 11.26 2.38 15.25
C SER A 182 12.57 2.98 15.78
N GLY A 183 12.70 4.31 15.65
CA GLY A 183 13.85 5.07 16.14
C GLY A 183 15.16 4.91 15.33
N VAL A 184 15.18 4.05 14.31
CA VAL A 184 16.41 3.81 13.50
C VAL A 184 16.88 5.08 12.79
N PHE A 185 15.96 5.98 12.44
CA PHE A 185 16.24 7.24 11.75
C PHE A 185 15.92 8.48 12.60
N ALA A 186 15.94 8.34 13.92
CA ALA A 186 15.62 9.46 14.81
C ALA A 186 16.52 10.68 14.50
N ASN A 187 15.88 11.86 14.39
CA ASN A 187 16.52 13.13 14.09
C ASN A 187 17.16 13.25 12.68
N LYS A 188 16.82 12.38 11.75
CA LYS A 188 17.23 12.49 10.35
C LYS A 188 16.29 13.40 9.57
N SER A 189 16.82 13.97 8.49
CA SER A 189 16.07 14.83 7.58
C SER A 189 16.36 14.50 6.12
N ALA A 190 15.42 14.81 5.24
CA ALA A 190 15.55 14.54 3.82
C ALA A 190 15.09 15.73 2.97
N VAL A 191 15.70 15.88 1.79
CA VAL A 191 15.08 16.56 0.66
C VAL A 191 14.40 15.50 -0.21
N ILE A 192 13.14 15.71 -0.56
CA ILE A 192 12.38 14.80 -1.40
C ILE A 192 12.24 15.34 -2.82
N ASN A 193 12.03 14.49 -3.81
CA ASN A 193 11.86 14.99 -5.18
C ASN A 193 10.39 15.35 -5.51
N MET A 194 9.41 14.82 -4.78
CA MET A 194 7.98 15.09 -4.99
C MET A 194 7.16 14.73 -3.73
N PRO A 195 5.98 15.34 -3.53
CA PRO A 195 5.17 15.19 -2.31
C PRO A 195 4.88 13.76 -1.85
N PRO A 196 4.54 12.78 -2.71
CA PRO A 196 4.25 11.41 -2.28
C PRO A 196 5.38 10.75 -1.47
N VAL A 197 6.64 11.14 -1.72
CA VAL A 197 7.82 10.56 -1.04
C VAL A 197 7.83 10.84 0.46
N GLN A 198 7.16 11.91 0.91
CA GLN A 198 7.02 12.24 2.34
C GLN A 198 6.49 11.05 3.13
N TYR A 199 5.41 10.45 2.67
CA TYR A 199 4.77 9.31 3.36
C TYR A 199 5.61 8.04 3.36
N ALA A 200 6.57 7.90 2.44
CA ALA A 200 7.48 6.76 2.44
C ALA A 200 8.55 6.85 3.55
N ILE A 201 8.82 8.06 4.09
CA ILE A 201 9.96 8.28 4.99
C ILE A 201 9.58 8.84 6.36
N GLU A 202 8.50 9.63 6.52
CA GLU A 202 8.22 10.28 7.79
C GLU A 202 7.79 9.32 8.89
N TRP A 203 7.12 8.21 8.56
CA TRP A 203 6.83 7.16 9.54
C TRP A 203 8.10 6.48 10.11
N LEU A 204 9.24 6.53 9.37
CA LEU A 204 10.55 6.08 9.81
C LEU A 204 11.23 7.07 10.79
N GLY A 205 10.68 8.28 10.95
CA GLY A 205 11.26 9.36 11.75
C GLY A 205 12.17 10.30 10.96
N ILE A 206 12.18 10.22 9.62
CA ILE A 206 12.95 11.14 8.75
C ILE A 206 12.05 12.30 8.35
N LYS A 207 12.41 13.51 8.72
CA LYS A 207 11.62 14.70 8.37
C LYS A 207 11.92 15.17 6.95
N ALA A 208 10.91 15.28 6.09
CA ALA A 208 11.01 15.97 4.82
C ALA A 208 11.08 17.50 5.05
N ILE A 209 12.23 18.12 4.73
CA ILE A 209 12.48 19.55 4.98
C ILE A 209 12.39 20.42 3.73
N ALA A 210 12.45 19.83 2.55
CA ALA A 210 12.26 20.51 1.26
C ALA A 210 11.81 19.49 0.20
N SER A 211 11.20 19.99 -0.88
CA SER A 211 10.84 19.23 -2.05
C SER A 211 11.32 19.91 -3.32
N ILE A 212 11.87 19.13 -4.27
CA ILE A 212 12.27 19.61 -5.60
C ILE A 212 11.03 20.07 -6.37
N LYS A 213 9.98 19.23 -6.43
CA LYS A 213 8.65 19.62 -6.91
C LYS A 213 7.75 19.85 -5.69
N PRO A 214 7.51 21.11 -5.29
CA PRO A 214 6.85 21.39 -4.03
C PRO A 214 5.38 20.96 -3.99
N GLU A 215 4.69 21.06 -5.11
CA GLU A 215 3.30 20.77 -5.33
C GLU A 215 3.10 20.40 -6.80
N GLU A 216 2.01 19.71 -7.16
CA GLU A 216 1.81 19.23 -8.51
C GLU A 216 1.75 20.33 -9.56
N GLU A 217 1.06 21.42 -9.27
CA GLU A 217 0.90 22.55 -10.19
C GLU A 217 2.04 23.58 -10.11
N VAL A 218 2.99 23.38 -9.18
CA VAL A 218 4.11 24.31 -8.98
C VAL A 218 5.34 23.83 -9.73
N PRO A 219 6.05 24.68 -10.47
CA PRO A 219 7.28 24.28 -11.15
C PRO A 219 8.32 23.69 -10.21
N ALA A 220 9.08 22.71 -10.70
CA ALA A 220 10.20 22.14 -9.95
C ALA A 220 11.27 23.21 -9.71
N LYS A 221 11.87 23.18 -8.53
CA LYS A 221 13.01 24.05 -8.16
C LYS A 221 14.30 23.50 -8.75
N GLY A 222 15.20 24.39 -9.13
CA GLY A 222 16.55 24.00 -9.56
C GLY A 222 17.41 23.51 -8.41
N ALA A 223 18.44 22.70 -8.72
CA ALA A 223 19.38 22.23 -7.71
C ALA A 223 20.08 23.38 -6.96
N ASP A 224 20.40 24.48 -7.65
CA ASP A 224 21.04 25.65 -7.05
C ASP A 224 20.16 26.36 -5.99
N GLU A 225 18.83 26.27 -6.13
CA GLU A 225 17.92 26.84 -5.14
C GLU A 225 17.87 26.00 -3.84
N LEU A 226 18.12 24.69 -3.95
CA LEU A 226 17.96 23.74 -2.84
C LEU A 226 19.27 23.28 -2.22
N VAL A 227 20.44 23.54 -2.83
CA VAL A 227 21.73 23.02 -2.39
C VAL A 227 22.00 23.34 -0.92
N HIS A 228 21.75 24.56 -0.45
CA HIS A 228 21.98 24.94 0.95
C HIS A 228 21.04 24.23 1.95
N VAL A 229 19.85 23.82 1.51
CA VAL A 229 18.94 23.01 2.33
C VAL A 229 19.40 21.55 2.31
N ALA A 230 19.80 21.05 1.14
CA ALA A 230 20.28 19.70 0.96
C ALA A 230 21.58 19.45 1.75
N GLU A 231 22.52 20.39 1.81
CA GLU A 231 23.74 20.28 2.64
C GLU A 231 23.43 20.04 4.12
N ARG A 232 22.29 20.49 4.62
CA ARG A 232 21.84 20.28 6.01
C ARG A 232 20.95 19.06 6.18
N SER A 233 20.57 18.38 5.10
CA SER A 233 19.81 17.12 5.16
C SER A 233 20.76 15.93 5.30
N ASP A 234 20.22 14.78 5.62
CA ASP A 234 20.95 13.51 5.73
C ASP A 234 20.92 12.71 4.42
N VAL A 235 19.86 12.88 3.63
CA VAL A 235 19.63 12.10 2.41
C VAL A 235 18.71 12.86 1.44
N ILE A 236 18.85 12.58 0.14
CA ILE A 236 17.91 13.02 -0.89
C ILE A 236 17.11 11.79 -1.32
N VAL A 237 15.78 11.83 -1.14
CA VAL A 237 14.90 10.70 -1.46
C VAL A 237 14.06 11.02 -2.68
N TYR A 238 14.03 10.09 -3.63
CA TYR A 238 13.30 10.27 -4.89
C TYR A 238 12.41 9.07 -5.21
N SER A 239 11.29 9.32 -5.87
CA SER A 239 10.43 8.27 -6.41
C SER A 239 11.08 7.62 -7.62
N LEU A 240 11.15 6.28 -7.63
CA LEU A 240 11.64 5.49 -8.76
C LEU A 240 10.74 5.63 -10.00
N GLN A 241 9.46 5.99 -9.82
CA GLN A 241 8.49 6.19 -10.89
C GLN A 241 8.34 7.66 -11.32
N SER A 242 9.07 8.59 -10.68
CA SER A 242 9.01 9.99 -11.10
C SER A 242 9.59 10.20 -12.49
N PRO A 243 9.15 11.25 -13.22
CA PRO A 243 9.73 11.63 -14.50
C PRO A 243 11.26 11.77 -14.42
N GLU A 244 11.97 11.42 -15.50
CA GLU A 244 13.44 11.46 -15.57
C GLU A 244 14.01 12.84 -15.19
N GLN A 245 13.33 13.94 -15.54
CA GLN A 245 13.75 15.29 -15.17
C GLN A 245 13.80 15.49 -13.65
N LEU A 246 12.83 14.94 -12.90
CA LEU A 246 12.82 15.03 -11.43
C LEU A 246 13.86 14.10 -10.77
N LYS A 247 14.15 12.94 -11.39
CA LYS A 247 15.24 12.06 -10.93
C LYS A 247 16.59 12.72 -11.17
N ASN A 248 16.80 13.26 -12.37
CA ASN A 248 18.05 13.98 -12.70
C ASN A 248 18.28 15.19 -11.80
N ALA A 249 17.21 15.95 -11.48
CA ALA A 249 17.31 17.06 -10.53
C ALA A 249 17.71 16.58 -9.12
N ALA A 250 17.22 15.41 -8.67
CA ALA A 250 17.63 14.81 -7.40
C ALA A 250 19.11 14.38 -7.42
N PHE A 251 19.58 13.79 -8.53
CA PHE A 251 20.98 13.40 -8.66
C PHE A 251 21.92 14.60 -8.78
N GLU A 252 21.54 15.63 -9.53
CA GLU A 252 22.31 16.89 -9.59
C GLU A 252 22.41 17.57 -8.22
N LEU A 253 21.29 17.59 -7.47
CA LEU A 253 21.27 18.12 -6.11
C LEU A 253 22.19 17.29 -5.18
N ALA A 254 22.18 15.97 -5.32
CA ALA A 254 23.06 15.06 -4.57
C ALA A 254 24.53 15.33 -4.85
N GLU A 255 24.92 15.47 -6.13
CA GLU A 255 26.27 15.80 -6.53
C GLU A 255 26.74 17.14 -5.95
N LYS A 256 25.92 18.18 -6.06
CA LYS A 256 26.23 19.52 -5.56
C LYS A 256 26.32 19.61 -4.03
N SER A 257 25.46 18.87 -3.32
CA SER A 257 25.41 18.90 -1.85
C SER A 257 26.28 17.86 -1.17
N GLY A 258 26.82 16.89 -1.92
CA GLY A 258 27.57 15.74 -1.37
C GLY A 258 26.69 14.78 -0.55
N LYS A 259 25.36 14.75 -0.76
CA LYS A 259 24.44 13.89 -0.01
C LYS A 259 24.10 12.62 -0.75
N PRO A 260 23.89 11.50 -0.02
CA PRO A 260 23.46 10.25 -0.63
C PRO A 260 22.05 10.36 -1.19
N THR A 261 21.73 9.47 -2.13
CA THR A 261 20.36 9.35 -2.68
C THR A 261 19.73 8.02 -2.32
N ALA A 262 18.42 8.03 -2.08
CA ALA A 262 17.62 6.82 -1.89
C ALA A 262 16.43 6.84 -2.84
N GLY A 263 16.25 5.76 -3.63
CA GLY A 263 15.08 5.57 -4.47
C GLY A 263 13.99 4.80 -3.71
N VAL A 264 12.75 5.31 -3.74
CA VAL A 264 11.59 4.64 -3.15
C VAL A 264 10.53 4.33 -4.20
N VAL A 265 9.84 3.21 -4.03
CA VAL A 265 8.70 2.81 -4.85
C VAL A 265 7.47 3.54 -4.33
N VAL A 266 6.81 4.32 -5.18
CA VAL A 266 5.60 5.09 -4.86
C VAL A 266 4.37 4.45 -5.48
N PHE A 267 4.47 3.98 -6.73
CA PHE A 267 3.41 3.29 -7.46
C PHE A 267 3.87 1.89 -7.83
N TRP A 268 3.01 0.92 -7.62
CA TRP A 268 3.25 -0.49 -7.98
C TRP A 268 1.94 -1.21 -8.23
N GLU A 269 2.03 -2.40 -8.82
CA GLU A 269 0.93 -3.34 -8.97
C GLU A 269 1.46 -4.77 -8.80
N GLY A 270 0.61 -5.68 -8.30
CA GLY A 270 0.90 -7.11 -8.21
C GLY A 270 1.94 -7.53 -7.16
N ARG A 271 2.46 -6.60 -6.36
CA ARG A 271 3.41 -6.87 -5.26
C ARG A 271 2.73 -6.61 -3.91
N PRO A 272 3.02 -7.41 -2.85
CA PRO A 272 2.50 -7.17 -1.51
C PRO A 272 2.90 -5.79 -0.97
N TYR A 273 1.98 -5.16 -0.23
CA TYR A 273 2.22 -3.87 0.42
C TYR A 273 3.42 -3.92 1.38
N THR A 274 3.49 -4.95 2.23
CA THR A 274 4.56 -5.10 3.21
C THR A 274 5.94 -5.35 2.58
N GLU A 275 6.00 -5.89 1.36
CA GLU A 275 7.24 -6.02 0.59
C GLU A 275 7.76 -4.64 0.18
N ILE A 276 6.88 -3.78 -0.36
CA ILE A 276 7.23 -2.41 -0.74
C ILE A 276 7.66 -1.58 0.48
N LEU A 277 6.94 -1.72 1.59
CA LEU A 277 7.27 -1.03 2.83
C LEU A 277 8.70 -1.37 3.29
N ARG A 278 9.07 -2.66 3.26
CA ARG A 278 10.43 -3.11 3.60
C ARG A 278 11.47 -2.65 2.58
N GLU A 279 11.18 -2.76 1.28
CA GLU A 279 12.11 -2.34 0.22
C GLU A 279 12.45 -0.86 0.35
N ASN A 280 11.45 0.00 0.48
CA ASN A 280 11.63 1.43 0.66
C ASN A 280 12.48 1.72 1.90
N THR A 281 12.16 1.08 3.03
CA THR A 281 12.92 1.24 4.27
C THR A 281 14.39 0.83 4.11
N VAL A 282 14.63 -0.32 3.47
CA VAL A 282 16.00 -0.83 3.24
C VAL A 282 16.80 0.08 2.32
N ASN A 283 16.17 0.62 1.26
CA ASN A 283 16.83 1.55 0.34
C ASN A 283 17.27 2.83 1.05
N VAL A 284 16.38 3.41 1.89
CA VAL A 284 16.71 4.59 2.69
C VAL A 284 17.78 4.27 3.74
N LEU A 285 17.69 3.11 4.40
CA LEU A 285 18.67 2.67 5.39
C LEU A 285 20.07 2.53 4.80
N LYS A 286 20.20 1.93 3.61
CA LYS A 286 21.48 1.80 2.91
C LYS A 286 22.10 3.17 2.64
N ALA A 287 21.34 4.09 2.05
CA ALA A 287 21.83 5.42 1.72
C ALA A 287 22.34 6.18 2.95
N VAL A 288 21.56 6.19 4.04
CA VAL A 288 21.94 6.89 5.28
C VAL A 288 23.14 6.22 5.98
N LYS A 289 23.21 4.88 5.99
CA LYS A 289 24.31 4.15 6.66
C LYS A 289 25.62 4.18 5.88
N GLU A 290 25.60 4.12 4.57
CA GLU A 290 26.80 4.24 3.74
C GLU A 290 27.53 5.56 4.02
N THR A 291 26.81 6.65 4.18
CA THR A 291 27.38 7.96 4.53
C THR A 291 27.98 7.96 5.92
N GLU A 292 27.31 7.38 6.93
CA GLU A 292 27.85 7.27 8.29
C GLU A 292 29.14 6.42 8.34
N VAL A 293 29.27 5.41 7.47
CA VAL A 293 30.46 4.58 7.37
C VAL A 293 31.60 5.33 6.70
N GLU A 294 31.34 6.10 5.64
CA GLU A 294 32.36 6.94 5.00
C GLU A 294 32.86 8.03 5.92
N GLU A 295 31.95 8.74 6.62
CA GLU A 295 32.33 9.74 7.63
C GLU A 295 33.16 9.15 8.76
N ARG A 296 32.84 7.92 9.21
CA ARG A 296 33.63 7.22 10.25
C ARG A 296 34.97 6.69 9.75
N LYS A 297 35.09 6.26 8.49
CA LYS A 297 36.36 5.89 7.88
C LYS A 297 37.34 7.07 7.82
N ILE A 298 36.80 8.25 7.54
CA ILE A 298 37.57 9.51 7.58
C ILE A 298 37.91 9.89 9.04
N GLY A 299 37.05 9.49 10.02
CA GLY A 299 37.20 9.80 11.46
C GLY A 299 37.80 8.69 12.35
N GLY A 300 38.21 7.53 11.86
CA GLY A 300 38.93 6.47 12.58
C GLY A 300 38.12 5.51 13.48
N GLY A 301 36.84 5.19 13.16
CA GLY A 301 35.96 4.32 13.95
C GLY A 301 35.61 2.95 13.31
N TYR A 302 35.13 2.00 14.13
CA TYR A 302 34.85 0.59 13.80
C TYR A 302 33.68 0.36 12.82
N ASP A 303 33.80 -0.74 12.02
CA ASP A 303 32.93 -1.11 10.87
C ASP A 303 31.55 -1.68 11.32
N PRO A 304 30.40 -1.12 10.87
CA PRO A 304 29.06 -1.55 11.25
C PRO A 304 28.47 -2.69 10.38
N ILE A 305 29.22 -3.27 9.44
CA ILE A 305 28.74 -4.37 8.57
C ILE A 305 28.19 -5.56 9.38
N TYR A 306 28.69 -5.80 10.59
CA TYR A 306 28.22 -6.89 11.45
C TYR A 306 26.80 -6.70 12.00
N VAL A 307 26.31 -5.47 12.16
CA VAL A 307 24.95 -5.18 12.67
C VAL A 307 23.90 -5.40 11.58
N ILE A 308 24.23 -5.07 10.33
CA ILE A 308 23.34 -5.28 9.18
C ILE A 308 23.15 -6.77 8.91
N SER A 309 24.22 -7.57 9.01
CA SER A 309 24.15 -9.02 8.82
C SER A 309 23.29 -9.72 9.88
N ALA A 310 23.33 -9.26 11.13
CA ALA A 310 22.53 -9.81 12.22
C ALA A 310 21.03 -9.49 12.06
N LEU A 311 20.68 -8.29 11.58
CA LEU A 311 19.29 -7.90 11.26
C LEU A 311 18.71 -8.71 10.10
N PHE A 312 19.50 -9.00 9.06
CA PHE A 312 19.07 -9.85 7.95
C PHE A 312 18.94 -11.33 8.36
N ALA A 313 19.80 -11.84 9.23
CA ALA A 313 19.70 -13.20 9.75
C ALA A 313 18.47 -13.38 10.67
N GLY A 314 18.14 -12.38 11.48
CA GLY A 314 16.95 -12.40 12.36
C GLY A 314 15.62 -12.36 11.59
N LEU A 315 15.55 -11.58 10.50
CA LEU A 315 14.36 -11.47 9.65
C LEU A 315 14.12 -12.73 8.80
N SER A 316 15.17 -13.39 8.33
CA SER A 316 15.05 -14.66 7.59
C SER A 316 14.67 -15.84 8.49
N LEU A 317 15.09 -15.85 9.76
CA LEU A 317 14.69 -16.86 10.75
C LEU A 317 13.23 -16.70 11.20
N GLY A 318 12.72 -15.48 11.31
CA GLY A 318 11.32 -15.21 11.66
C GLY A 318 10.33 -15.70 10.60
N THR A 319 10.68 -15.57 9.31
CA THR A 319 9.85 -16.08 8.20
C THR A 319 9.92 -17.60 8.07
N ALA A 320 11.06 -18.22 8.36
CA ALA A 320 11.20 -19.69 8.35
C ALA A 320 10.43 -20.36 9.51
N LEU A 321 10.44 -19.77 10.73
CA LEU A 321 9.65 -20.27 11.87
C LEU A 321 8.14 -20.15 11.64
N GLY A 322 7.67 -19.11 10.97
CA GLY A 322 6.25 -18.94 10.60
C GLY A 322 5.77 -19.99 9.59
N TYR A 323 6.66 -20.54 8.76
CA TYR A 323 6.33 -21.63 7.82
C TYR A 323 6.31 -23.02 8.47
N VAL A 324 7.17 -23.25 9.48
CA VAL A 324 7.27 -24.55 10.18
C VAL A 324 6.12 -24.75 11.20
N LEU A 325 5.48 -23.69 11.69
CA LEU A 325 4.34 -23.77 12.62
C LEU A 325 2.98 -23.88 11.91
N LYS A 326 2.95 -23.95 10.57
CA LYS A 326 1.74 -24.16 9.74
C LYS A 326 1.71 -25.54 9.06
N GLY A 327 2.62 -26.44 9.41
CA GLY A 327 2.64 -27.84 8.96
C GLY A 327 1.92 -28.78 9.95
#